data_a0097d4c8c0241beab1cb7eaff5c4232
#
_entry.id   a0097d4c8c0241beab1cb7eaff5c4232
#
_cell.length_a   1.000
_cell.length_b   1.000
_cell.length_c   1.000
_cell.angle_alpha   90.00
_cell.angle_beta   90.00
_cell.angle_gamma   90.00
#
_symmetry.space_group_name_H-M   'P 1'
#
loop_
_entity.id
_entity.type
_entity.pdbx_description
1 polymer ?
#
loop_
_entity_poly.entity_id
_entity_poly.type
_entity_poly.pdbx_seq_one_letter_code
_entity_poly.pdbx_strand_id
1 'polypeptide(L)'
;MFKILVVEDDKQQNDAVCAYLSQNGYDTTGCFSANEAYDAMYDNVFDLIISDVMMPDIDGFSFAETIRELNSEIPILFTTARNDFSAKQQGFQIGIDDYMVKPINFEELLLRIGALLRRAKIAVNKKLEVGNLILNMEEHTAYLNDEEIPLTVREFNLLYKLLSYPKKAFTRSQLMDEFWDSDTSSSTRTVDVYITKLREKFKHCDNFQIVTVHGLGYKAVLK
;
A
#
# COMPACT_ATOMS: atom_id res chain seq x y z
N MET A 1 -15.06 -2.50 -9.43
CA MET A 1 -13.90 -2.73 -10.29
C MET A 1 -12.97 -1.54 -10.08
N PHE A 2 -11.67 -1.74 -9.87
CA PHE A 2 -10.76 -0.62 -9.68
C PHE A 2 -10.49 0.07 -11.01
N LYS A 3 -10.51 1.42 -11.00
CA LYS A 3 -10.21 2.25 -12.15
C LYS A 3 -8.76 2.71 -12.13
N ILE A 4 -8.03 2.45 -13.19
CA ILE A 4 -6.60 2.78 -13.32
C ILE A 4 -6.39 3.74 -14.48
N LEU A 5 -5.75 4.87 -14.19
CA LEU A 5 -5.30 5.82 -15.20
C LEU A 5 -3.88 5.44 -15.65
N VAL A 6 -3.66 5.30 -16.95
CA VAL A 6 -2.35 5.02 -17.56
C VAL A 6 -1.93 6.21 -18.40
N VAL A 7 -0.83 6.87 -18.03
CA VAL A 7 -0.30 8.06 -18.71
C VAL A 7 1.07 7.70 -19.31
N GLU A 8 1.11 7.56 -20.63
CA GLU A 8 2.27 7.09 -21.39
C GLU A 8 2.15 7.64 -22.82
N ASP A 9 3.14 8.37 -23.29
CA ASP A 9 3.13 9.02 -24.60
C ASP A 9 3.39 8.02 -25.76
N ASP A 10 4.07 6.92 -25.50
CA ASP A 10 4.17 5.80 -26.46
C ASP A 10 2.83 5.06 -26.55
N LYS A 11 2.14 5.27 -27.67
CA LYS A 11 0.82 4.68 -27.93
C LYS A 11 0.83 3.15 -27.84
N GLN A 12 1.87 2.49 -28.38
CA GLN A 12 1.93 1.03 -28.36
C GLN A 12 2.09 0.51 -26.95
N GLN A 13 2.90 1.17 -26.13
CA GLN A 13 3.10 0.82 -24.75
C GLN A 13 1.87 1.09 -23.90
N ASN A 14 1.22 2.25 -24.09
CA ASN A 14 -0.04 2.60 -23.43
C ASN A 14 -1.12 1.54 -23.71
N ASP A 15 -1.37 1.28 -25.01
CA ASP A 15 -2.37 0.28 -25.45
C ASP A 15 -2.06 -1.12 -24.88
N ALA A 16 -0.78 -1.54 -24.84
CA ALA A 16 -0.39 -2.83 -24.30
C ALA A 16 -0.64 -2.94 -22.78
N VAL A 17 -0.28 -1.90 -22.02
CA VAL A 17 -0.53 -1.84 -20.56
C VAL A 17 -2.03 -1.86 -20.29
N CYS A 18 -2.80 -1.00 -20.96
CA CYS A 18 -4.25 -0.94 -20.80
C CYS A 18 -4.93 -2.28 -21.14
N ALA A 19 -4.57 -2.90 -22.27
CA ALA A 19 -5.13 -4.19 -22.68
C ALA A 19 -4.83 -5.29 -21.66
N TYR A 20 -3.59 -5.36 -21.19
CA TYR A 20 -3.18 -6.37 -20.21
C TYR A 20 -3.91 -6.20 -18.86
N LEU A 21 -4.02 -4.96 -18.37
CA LEU A 21 -4.72 -4.68 -17.12
C LEU A 21 -6.23 -4.96 -17.25
N SER A 22 -6.85 -4.59 -18.38
CA SER A 22 -8.26 -4.89 -18.63
C SER A 22 -8.56 -6.38 -18.66
N GLN A 23 -7.67 -7.21 -19.25
CA GLN A 23 -7.78 -8.66 -19.21
C GLN A 23 -7.67 -9.24 -17.80
N ASN A 24 -7.03 -8.51 -16.89
CA ASN A 24 -6.87 -8.91 -15.48
C ASN A 24 -7.89 -8.25 -14.53
N GLY A 25 -8.98 -7.71 -15.06
CA GLY A 25 -10.13 -7.28 -14.27
C GLY A 25 -10.04 -5.84 -13.74
N TYR A 26 -9.23 -4.98 -14.34
CA TYR A 26 -9.20 -3.55 -14.06
C TYR A 26 -9.98 -2.77 -15.12
N ASP A 27 -10.55 -1.62 -14.73
CA ASP A 27 -11.10 -0.62 -15.66
C ASP A 27 -10.00 0.40 -15.96
N THR A 28 -9.57 0.50 -17.22
CA THR A 28 -8.39 1.29 -17.59
C THR A 28 -8.74 2.44 -18.52
N THR A 29 -8.14 3.59 -18.25
CA THR A 29 -8.17 4.75 -19.13
C THR A 29 -6.74 5.10 -19.54
N GLY A 30 -6.43 5.04 -20.84
CA GLY A 30 -5.13 5.42 -21.39
C GLY A 30 -5.14 6.89 -21.80
N CYS A 31 -4.13 7.65 -21.40
CA CYS A 31 -3.87 9.03 -21.79
C CYS A 31 -2.45 9.15 -22.33
N PHE A 32 -2.25 9.95 -23.36
CA PHE A 32 -0.97 10.09 -24.03
C PHE A 32 -0.18 11.34 -23.59
N SER A 33 -0.76 12.11 -22.67
CA SER A 33 -0.14 13.29 -22.07
C SER A 33 -0.70 13.57 -20.68
N ALA A 34 0.00 14.40 -19.90
CA ALA A 34 -0.48 14.88 -18.62
C ALA A 34 -1.78 15.70 -18.76
N ASN A 35 -1.94 16.48 -19.84
CA ASN A 35 -3.15 17.27 -20.08
C ASN A 35 -4.37 16.37 -20.31
N GLU A 36 -4.25 15.31 -21.12
CA GLU A 36 -5.33 14.33 -21.29
C GLU A 36 -5.67 13.64 -19.97
N ALA A 37 -4.65 13.36 -19.13
CA ALA A 37 -4.85 12.79 -17.82
C ALA A 37 -5.63 13.73 -16.87
N TYR A 38 -5.34 15.02 -16.88
CA TYR A 38 -6.11 16.00 -16.10
C TYR A 38 -7.56 16.06 -16.55
N ASP A 39 -7.82 16.08 -17.87
CA ASP A 39 -9.18 16.07 -18.41
C ASP A 39 -9.93 14.79 -18.01
N ALA A 40 -9.28 13.64 -18.11
CA ALA A 40 -9.86 12.36 -17.69
C ALA A 40 -10.18 12.32 -16.17
N MET A 41 -9.33 12.92 -15.34
CA MET A 41 -9.53 13.01 -13.88
C MET A 41 -10.60 14.03 -13.48
N TYR A 42 -10.89 15.01 -14.32
CA TYR A 42 -12.00 15.93 -14.09
C TYR A 42 -13.35 15.20 -14.15
N ASP A 43 -13.50 14.29 -15.09
CA ASP A 43 -14.75 13.55 -15.32
C ASP A 43 -14.85 12.23 -14.54
N ASN A 44 -13.74 11.69 -14.05
CA ASN A 44 -13.68 10.38 -13.43
C ASN A 44 -12.83 10.36 -12.14
N VAL A 45 -13.18 9.45 -11.26
CA VAL A 45 -12.37 9.10 -10.08
C VAL A 45 -11.58 7.83 -10.38
N PHE A 46 -10.27 7.87 -10.15
CA PHE A 46 -9.37 6.74 -10.32
C PHE A 46 -8.86 6.24 -8.97
N ASP A 47 -8.57 4.95 -8.91
CA ASP A 47 -8.06 4.28 -7.72
C ASP A 47 -6.52 4.19 -7.70
N LEU A 48 -5.89 4.35 -8.88
CA LEU A 48 -4.43 4.31 -9.05
C LEU A 48 -4.02 4.98 -10.35
N ILE A 49 -2.86 5.62 -10.36
CA ILE A 49 -2.23 6.20 -11.55
C ILE A 49 -0.94 5.44 -11.87
N ILE A 50 -0.76 5.06 -13.14
CA ILE A 50 0.51 4.61 -13.70
C ILE A 50 0.97 5.72 -14.64
N SER A 51 2.18 6.24 -14.45
CA SER A 51 2.69 7.33 -15.29
C SER A 51 4.13 7.07 -15.73
N ASP A 52 4.42 7.32 -17.01
CA ASP A 52 5.81 7.49 -17.40
C ASP A 52 6.38 8.76 -16.79
N VAL A 53 7.67 8.73 -16.49
CA VAL A 53 8.44 9.91 -16.07
C VAL A 53 8.82 10.77 -17.27
N MET A 54 9.12 10.15 -18.41
CA MET A 54 9.68 10.81 -19.59
C MET A 54 8.59 11.10 -20.62
N MET A 55 7.75 12.09 -20.35
CA MET A 55 6.72 12.54 -21.29
C MET A 55 7.07 13.92 -21.86
N PRO A 56 6.63 14.25 -23.08
CA PRO A 56 6.78 15.58 -23.64
C PRO A 56 5.91 16.61 -22.90
N ASP A 57 6.27 17.88 -22.97
CA ASP A 57 5.60 19.06 -22.39
C ASP A 57 5.58 19.07 -20.86
N ILE A 58 4.84 18.18 -20.23
CA ILE A 58 4.78 18.01 -18.77
C ILE A 58 5.32 16.62 -18.44
N ASP A 59 6.46 16.58 -17.78
CA ASP A 59 7.07 15.32 -17.34
C ASP A 59 6.29 14.66 -16.18
N GLY A 60 6.57 13.38 -15.93
CA GLY A 60 5.87 12.62 -14.89
C GLY A 60 6.10 13.17 -13.48
N PHE A 61 7.22 13.83 -13.19
CA PHE A 61 7.47 14.44 -11.90
C PHE A 61 6.55 15.63 -11.67
N SER A 62 6.50 16.59 -12.62
CA SER A 62 5.62 17.75 -12.56
C SER A 62 4.13 17.33 -12.54
N PHE A 63 3.79 16.28 -13.28
CA PHE A 63 2.45 15.69 -13.23
C PHE A 63 2.13 15.18 -11.83
N ALA A 64 3.03 14.37 -11.23
CA ALA A 64 2.81 13.81 -9.90
C ALA A 64 2.73 14.88 -8.79
N GLU A 65 3.55 15.94 -8.87
CA GLU A 65 3.47 17.08 -7.94
C GLU A 65 2.06 17.70 -7.97
N THR A 66 1.54 18.01 -9.17
CA THR A 66 0.18 18.53 -9.33
C THR A 66 -0.88 17.58 -8.78
N ILE A 67 -0.74 16.28 -9.03
CA ILE A 67 -1.68 15.29 -8.48
C ILE A 67 -1.63 15.26 -6.96
N ARG A 68 -0.45 15.37 -6.33
CA ARG A 68 -0.31 15.39 -4.87
C ARG A 68 -0.95 16.61 -4.22
N GLU A 69 -0.95 17.75 -4.89
CA GLU A 69 -1.67 18.95 -4.46
C GLU A 69 -3.19 18.77 -4.51
N LEU A 70 -3.70 18.05 -5.53
CA LEU A 70 -5.13 17.80 -5.71
C LEU A 70 -5.65 16.61 -4.90
N ASN A 71 -4.86 15.56 -4.78
CA ASN A 71 -5.19 14.32 -4.08
C ASN A 71 -3.92 13.66 -3.53
N SER A 72 -3.68 13.81 -2.24
CA SER A 72 -2.51 13.25 -1.55
C SER A 72 -2.54 11.72 -1.43
N GLU A 73 -3.71 11.09 -1.54
CA GLU A 73 -3.93 9.69 -1.18
C GLU A 73 -3.93 8.72 -2.38
N ILE A 74 -4.13 9.21 -3.61
CA ILE A 74 -4.16 8.33 -4.78
C ILE A 74 -2.80 7.70 -5.03
N PRO A 75 -2.67 6.37 -5.12
CA PRO A 75 -1.39 5.75 -5.40
C PRO A 75 -0.86 6.10 -6.79
N ILE A 76 0.44 6.43 -6.87
CA ILE A 76 1.14 6.71 -8.13
C ILE A 76 2.29 5.71 -8.29
N LEU A 77 2.28 4.96 -9.39
CA LEU A 77 3.35 4.08 -9.83
C LEU A 77 4.04 4.69 -11.05
N PHE A 78 5.32 5.00 -10.93
CA PHE A 78 6.10 5.41 -12.10
C PHE A 78 6.62 4.23 -12.91
N THR A 79 6.54 4.36 -14.24
CA THR A 79 7.21 3.47 -15.20
C THR A 79 8.17 4.31 -16.04
N THR A 80 9.44 3.94 -16.15
CA THR A 80 10.41 4.79 -16.85
C THR A 80 11.66 4.05 -17.30
N ALA A 81 12.29 4.54 -18.36
CA ALA A 81 13.60 4.07 -18.80
C ALA A 81 14.75 4.50 -17.86
N ARG A 82 14.54 5.50 -16.99
CA ARG A 82 15.56 6.00 -16.07
C ARG A 82 15.71 5.06 -14.87
N ASN A 83 16.92 4.56 -14.70
CA ASN A 83 17.27 3.69 -13.55
C ASN A 83 18.33 4.34 -12.65
N ASP A 84 18.49 5.66 -12.71
CA ASP A 84 19.44 6.35 -11.84
C ASP A 84 18.83 6.59 -10.45
N PHE A 85 19.71 6.62 -9.45
CA PHE A 85 19.30 6.80 -8.04
C PHE A 85 18.65 8.17 -7.80
N SER A 86 19.09 9.21 -8.51
CA SER A 86 18.60 10.59 -8.31
C SER A 86 17.14 10.72 -8.75
N ALA A 87 16.77 10.10 -9.88
CA ALA A 87 15.39 10.10 -10.35
C ALA A 87 14.44 9.35 -9.38
N LYS A 88 14.90 8.21 -8.84
CA LYS A 88 14.14 7.49 -7.80
C LYS A 88 13.97 8.31 -6.53
N GLN A 89 15.04 8.95 -6.07
CA GLN A 89 14.99 9.81 -4.87
C GLN A 89 14.03 10.99 -5.07
N GLN A 90 14.09 11.66 -6.21
CA GLN A 90 13.16 12.75 -6.55
C GLN A 90 11.70 12.26 -6.54
N GLY A 91 11.40 11.14 -7.19
CA GLY A 91 10.05 10.58 -7.20
C GLY A 91 9.51 10.32 -5.79
N PHE A 92 10.29 9.68 -4.93
CA PHE A 92 9.86 9.40 -3.56
C PHE A 92 9.71 10.68 -2.71
N GLN A 93 10.50 11.74 -2.96
CA GLN A 93 10.33 13.04 -2.29
C GLN A 93 9.02 13.73 -2.69
N ILE A 94 8.58 13.58 -3.94
CA ILE A 94 7.28 14.07 -4.43
C ILE A 94 6.13 13.25 -3.82
N GLY A 95 6.39 12.03 -3.35
CA GLY A 95 5.41 11.17 -2.73
C GLY A 95 4.80 10.14 -3.69
N ILE A 96 5.56 9.67 -4.69
CA ILE A 96 5.15 8.48 -5.45
C ILE A 96 5.26 7.23 -4.56
N ASP A 97 4.41 6.25 -4.84
CA ASP A 97 4.29 5.06 -3.98
C ASP A 97 5.15 3.89 -4.43
N ASP A 98 5.46 3.82 -5.74
CA ASP A 98 6.33 2.79 -6.29
C ASP A 98 6.96 3.23 -7.62
N TYR A 99 7.97 2.48 -8.05
CA TYR A 99 8.79 2.79 -9.21
C TYR A 99 9.17 1.52 -9.97
N MET A 100 8.94 1.49 -11.29
CA MET A 100 9.23 0.36 -12.14
C MET A 100 10.06 0.77 -13.35
N VAL A 101 11.14 0.02 -13.64
CA VAL A 101 12.05 0.32 -14.75
C VAL A 101 11.60 -0.43 -16.00
N LYS A 102 11.57 0.25 -17.14
CA LYS A 102 11.32 -0.35 -18.47
C LYS A 102 12.51 -1.23 -18.90
N PRO A 103 12.29 -2.38 -19.55
CA PRO A 103 11.02 -2.88 -20.08
C PRO A 103 10.07 -3.39 -18.97
N ILE A 104 8.78 -3.09 -19.12
CA ILE A 104 7.76 -3.46 -18.12
C ILE A 104 7.57 -4.98 -18.13
N ASN A 105 7.77 -5.62 -16.98
CA ASN A 105 7.29 -6.97 -16.74
C ASN A 105 5.83 -6.89 -16.27
N PHE A 106 4.89 -7.37 -17.08
CA PHE A 106 3.46 -7.26 -16.81
C PHE A 106 2.99 -8.05 -15.58
N GLU A 107 3.62 -9.19 -15.27
CA GLU A 107 3.30 -9.96 -14.06
C GLU A 107 3.73 -9.18 -12.81
N GLU A 108 4.93 -8.59 -12.85
CA GLU A 108 5.41 -7.73 -11.77
C GLU A 108 4.52 -6.49 -11.61
N LEU A 109 4.07 -5.88 -12.72
CA LEU A 109 3.15 -4.75 -12.70
C LEU A 109 1.87 -5.07 -11.95
N LEU A 110 1.24 -6.22 -12.23
CA LEU A 110 0.03 -6.67 -11.50
C LEU A 110 0.26 -6.83 -10.00
N LEU A 111 1.39 -7.42 -9.61
CA LEU A 111 1.73 -7.61 -8.20
C LEU A 111 1.89 -6.27 -7.47
N ARG A 112 2.52 -5.29 -8.11
CA ARG A 112 2.72 -3.94 -7.58
C ARG A 112 1.40 -3.18 -7.47
N ILE A 113 0.58 -3.18 -8.52
CA ILE A 113 -0.77 -2.59 -8.52
C ILE A 113 -1.61 -3.18 -7.39
N GLY A 114 -1.65 -4.50 -7.27
CA GLY A 114 -2.40 -5.16 -6.18
C GLY A 114 -1.91 -4.76 -4.79
N ALA A 115 -0.61 -4.55 -4.61
CA ALA A 115 -0.05 -4.08 -3.35
C ALA A 115 -0.42 -2.62 -3.04
N LEU A 116 -0.37 -1.75 -4.07
CA LEU A 116 -0.69 -0.32 -3.94
C LEU A 116 -2.18 -0.11 -3.63
N LEU A 117 -3.07 -0.73 -4.41
CA LEU A 117 -4.52 -0.63 -4.20
C LEU A 117 -4.95 -1.16 -2.82
N ARG A 118 -4.34 -2.24 -2.35
CA ARG A 118 -4.60 -2.74 -1.00
C ARG A 118 -4.21 -1.72 0.07
N ARG A 119 -3.05 -1.07 -0.06
CA ARG A 119 -2.61 -0.03 0.89
C ARG A 119 -3.54 1.18 0.85
N ALA A 120 -3.88 1.67 -0.36
CA ALA A 120 -4.79 2.80 -0.54
C ALA A 120 -6.19 2.49 0.02
N LYS A 121 -6.74 1.30 -0.27
CA LYS A 121 -8.03 0.90 0.28
C LYS A 121 -8.03 0.86 1.81
N ILE A 122 -6.96 0.37 2.43
CA ILE A 122 -6.78 0.38 3.89
C ILE A 122 -6.73 1.83 4.40
N ALA A 123 -5.98 2.71 3.72
CA ALA A 123 -5.83 4.11 4.12
C ALA A 123 -7.17 4.87 4.04
N VAL A 124 -7.89 4.76 2.92
CA VAL A 124 -9.17 5.47 2.70
C VAL A 124 -10.27 4.99 3.65
N ASN A 125 -10.41 3.69 3.80
CA ASN A 125 -11.46 3.14 4.65
C ASN A 125 -11.07 3.13 6.14
N LYS A 126 -9.79 3.35 6.45
CA LYS A 126 -9.21 3.17 7.79
C LYS A 126 -9.66 1.87 8.47
N LYS A 127 -10.12 0.93 7.66
CA LYS A 127 -10.57 -0.42 8.05
C LYS A 127 -9.71 -1.46 7.35
N LEU A 128 -9.22 -2.41 8.12
CA LEU A 128 -8.49 -3.57 7.62
C LEU A 128 -9.35 -4.80 7.83
N GLU A 129 -9.71 -5.45 6.71
CA GLU A 129 -10.52 -6.67 6.73
C GLU A 129 -9.65 -7.90 6.43
N VAL A 130 -9.73 -8.90 7.30
CA VAL A 130 -9.03 -10.18 7.17
C VAL A 130 -10.03 -11.30 7.47
N GLY A 131 -10.67 -11.81 6.43
CA GLY A 131 -11.82 -12.72 6.57
C GLY A 131 -12.96 -12.06 7.33
N ASN A 132 -13.35 -12.61 8.47
CA ASN A 132 -14.38 -12.07 9.36
C ASN A 132 -13.82 -11.17 10.48
N LEU A 133 -12.51 -10.84 10.45
CA LEU A 133 -11.90 -9.86 11.34
C LEU A 133 -11.90 -8.49 10.65
N ILE A 134 -12.44 -7.48 11.31
CA ILE A 134 -12.44 -6.07 10.90
C ILE A 134 -11.70 -5.25 11.96
N LEU A 135 -10.65 -4.55 11.57
CA LEU A 135 -9.96 -3.57 12.40
C LEU A 135 -10.29 -2.16 11.91
N ASN A 136 -10.88 -1.33 12.75
CA ASN A 136 -11.19 0.07 12.44
C ASN A 136 -10.13 0.98 13.08
N MET A 137 -9.32 1.64 12.23
CA MET A 137 -8.23 2.50 12.69
C MET A 137 -8.71 3.82 13.29
N GLU A 138 -9.87 4.34 12.87
CA GLU A 138 -10.42 5.57 13.42
C GLU A 138 -10.94 5.38 14.84
N GLU A 139 -11.64 4.28 15.06
CA GLU A 139 -12.24 3.94 16.34
C GLU A 139 -11.29 3.16 17.26
N HIS A 140 -10.17 2.66 16.74
CA HIS A 140 -9.25 1.73 17.42
C HIS A 140 -9.97 0.47 17.95
N THR A 141 -10.95 -0.02 17.18
CA THR A 141 -11.79 -1.18 17.51
C THR A 141 -11.48 -2.37 16.61
N ALA A 142 -11.68 -3.56 17.14
CA ALA A 142 -11.54 -4.81 16.43
C ALA A 142 -12.83 -5.62 16.56
N TYR A 143 -13.37 -6.11 15.44
CA TYR A 143 -14.56 -6.96 15.41
C TYR A 143 -14.21 -8.31 14.79
N LEU A 144 -14.57 -9.40 15.44
CA LEU A 144 -14.45 -10.76 14.92
C LEU A 144 -15.84 -11.40 14.90
N ASN A 145 -16.37 -11.77 13.72
CA ASN A 145 -17.75 -12.22 13.54
C ASN A 145 -18.78 -11.21 14.08
N ASP A 146 -18.59 -9.92 13.84
CA ASP A 146 -19.42 -8.81 14.32
C ASP A 146 -19.41 -8.62 15.85
N GLU A 147 -18.60 -9.39 16.59
CA GLU A 147 -18.40 -9.18 18.03
C GLU A 147 -17.13 -8.36 18.29
N GLU A 148 -17.23 -7.34 19.13
CA GLU A 148 -16.09 -6.51 19.47
C GLU A 148 -15.10 -7.26 20.37
N ILE A 149 -13.82 -7.28 19.94
CA ILE A 149 -12.72 -7.81 20.73
C ILE A 149 -12.02 -6.65 21.45
N PRO A 150 -12.09 -6.58 22.77
CA PRO A 150 -11.50 -5.45 23.51
C PRO A 150 -9.97 -5.48 23.39
N LEU A 151 -9.41 -4.44 22.78
CA LEU A 151 -7.97 -4.21 22.63
C LEU A 151 -7.56 -2.90 23.27
N THR A 152 -6.39 -2.88 23.90
CA THR A 152 -5.75 -1.61 24.23
C THR A 152 -5.19 -0.97 22.94
N VAL A 153 -4.98 0.35 22.95
CA VAL A 153 -4.44 1.07 21.78
C VAL A 153 -3.13 0.44 21.26
N ARG A 154 -2.24 0.00 22.17
CA ARG A 154 -0.97 -0.67 21.79
C ARG A 154 -1.20 -2.05 21.18
N GLU A 155 -2.14 -2.84 21.72
CA GLU A 155 -2.51 -4.15 21.14
C GLU A 155 -3.11 -3.96 19.74
N PHE A 156 -4.01 -2.98 19.60
CA PHE A 156 -4.62 -2.65 18.31
C PHE A 156 -3.57 -2.24 17.27
N ASN A 157 -2.72 -1.26 17.58
CA ASN A 157 -1.70 -0.76 16.66
C ASN A 157 -0.71 -1.85 16.23
N LEU A 158 -0.28 -2.70 17.17
CA LEU A 158 0.61 -3.82 16.89
C LEU A 158 -0.05 -4.85 15.95
N LEU A 159 -1.31 -5.22 16.22
CA LEU A 159 -2.08 -6.14 15.38
C LEU A 159 -2.32 -5.54 13.98
N TYR A 160 -2.77 -4.28 13.93
CA TYR A 160 -3.02 -3.56 12.70
C TYR A 160 -1.75 -3.51 11.83
N LYS A 161 -0.61 -3.17 12.41
CA LYS A 161 0.69 -3.15 11.71
C LYS A 161 1.04 -4.51 11.11
N LEU A 162 0.96 -5.58 11.89
CA LEU A 162 1.29 -6.92 11.42
C LEU A 162 0.38 -7.40 10.30
N LEU A 163 -0.93 -7.11 10.39
CA LEU A 163 -1.92 -7.53 9.40
C LEU A 163 -1.94 -6.63 8.15
N SER A 164 -1.53 -5.37 8.26
CA SER A 164 -1.36 -4.48 7.09
C SER A 164 -0.22 -4.94 6.18
N TYR A 165 0.73 -5.73 6.70
CA TYR A 165 1.88 -6.24 5.94
C TYR A 165 2.03 -7.75 6.11
N PRO A 166 1.10 -8.56 5.57
CA PRO A 166 1.14 -10.01 5.72
C PRO A 166 2.45 -10.60 5.19
N LYS A 167 2.97 -11.61 5.88
CA LYS A 167 4.24 -12.31 5.59
C LYS A 167 5.51 -11.48 5.84
N LYS A 168 5.43 -10.14 5.96
CA LYS A 168 6.59 -9.32 6.32
C LYS A 168 6.96 -9.54 7.77
N ALA A 169 8.24 -9.85 8.02
CA ALA A 169 8.78 -9.94 9.38
C ALA A 169 9.20 -8.55 9.88
N PHE A 170 8.82 -8.21 11.09
CA PHE A 170 9.26 -7.01 11.81
C PHE A 170 10.14 -7.43 12.97
N THR A 171 11.26 -6.72 13.17
CA THR A 171 12.13 -6.98 14.32
C THR A 171 11.47 -6.47 15.61
N ARG A 172 11.89 -7.01 16.76
CA ARG A 172 11.44 -6.50 18.06
C ARG A 172 11.77 -5.04 18.26
N SER A 173 12.97 -4.62 17.81
CA SER A 173 13.39 -3.21 17.87
C SER A 173 12.48 -2.33 17.02
N GLN A 174 12.21 -2.69 15.76
CA GLN A 174 11.31 -1.91 14.90
C GLN A 174 9.91 -1.73 15.52
N LEU A 175 9.34 -2.80 16.08
CA LEU A 175 8.03 -2.71 16.73
C LEU A 175 8.09 -1.90 18.03
N MET A 176 9.20 -1.99 18.76
CA MET A 176 9.42 -1.22 19.98
C MET A 176 9.55 0.28 19.67
N ASP A 177 10.38 0.63 18.71
CA ASP A 177 10.64 2.02 18.30
C ASP A 177 9.37 2.70 17.73
N GLU A 178 8.48 1.93 17.09
CA GLU A 178 7.26 2.45 16.47
C GLU A 178 6.11 2.66 17.49
N PHE A 179 6.00 1.80 18.52
CA PHE A 179 4.82 1.81 19.41
C PHE A 179 5.10 2.10 20.87
N TRP A 180 6.36 2.16 21.28
CA TRP A 180 6.76 2.47 22.65
C TRP A 180 7.79 3.58 22.64
N ASP A 181 7.39 4.79 22.30
CA ASP A 181 8.26 5.96 22.36
C ASP A 181 9.32 5.85 23.47
N SER A 182 10.38 6.64 23.42
CA SER A 182 11.57 6.66 24.27
C SER A 182 11.38 6.48 25.80
N ASP A 183 10.35 5.73 26.18
CA ASP A 183 10.11 5.29 27.55
C ASP A 183 11.29 4.37 27.96
N THR A 184 12.33 4.99 28.48
CA THR A 184 13.66 4.43 28.77
C THR A 184 13.64 3.21 29.71
N SER A 185 12.45 2.81 30.20
CA SER A 185 12.26 1.66 31.09
C SER A 185 11.77 0.39 30.37
N SER A 186 11.34 0.46 29.13
CA SER A 186 10.75 -0.67 28.40
C SER A 186 11.79 -1.41 27.57
N SER A 187 11.90 -2.71 27.76
CA SER A 187 12.80 -3.57 26.98
C SER A 187 12.07 -4.16 25.76
N THR A 188 12.82 -4.61 24.74
CA THR A 188 12.26 -5.30 23.57
C THR A 188 11.42 -6.55 23.93
N ARG A 189 11.56 -7.10 25.15
CA ARG A 189 10.72 -8.15 25.69
C ARG A 189 9.28 -7.72 25.95
N THR A 190 9.03 -6.40 26.06
CA THR A 190 7.67 -5.86 26.16
C THR A 190 6.83 -6.26 24.96
N VAL A 191 7.39 -6.24 23.75
CA VAL A 191 6.73 -6.69 22.53
C VAL A 191 6.25 -8.13 22.64
N ASP A 192 7.08 -9.02 23.22
CA ASP A 192 6.75 -10.46 23.40
C ASP A 192 5.50 -10.67 24.28
N VAL A 193 5.32 -9.81 25.30
CA VAL A 193 4.13 -9.83 26.17
C VAL A 193 2.87 -9.47 25.39
N TYR A 194 2.94 -8.41 24.57
CA TYR A 194 1.79 -7.98 23.75
C TYR A 194 1.45 -9.01 22.67
N ILE A 195 2.44 -9.62 22.02
CA ILE A 195 2.23 -10.72 21.08
C ILE A 195 1.52 -11.90 21.75
N THR A 196 1.92 -12.24 22.98
CA THR A 196 1.28 -13.33 23.75
C THR A 196 -0.18 -13.01 24.05
N LYS A 197 -0.48 -11.77 24.47
CA LYS A 197 -1.86 -11.31 24.70
C LYS A 197 -2.70 -11.36 23.42
N LEU A 198 -2.16 -10.88 22.30
CA LEU A 198 -2.85 -10.93 21.01
C LEU A 198 -3.14 -12.37 20.58
N ARG A 199 -2.19 -13.29 20.73
CA ARG A 199 -2.41 -14.70 20.41
C ARG A 199 -3.52 -15.32 21.26
N GLU A 200 -3.61 -14.96 22.55
CA GLU A 200 -4.68 -15.46 23.42
C GLU A 200 -6.04 -14.89 23.03
N LYS A 201 -6.13 -13.59 22.75
CA LYS A 201 -7.39 -12.95 22.33
C LYS A 201 -7.92 -13.48 21.00
N PHE A 202 -7.04 -13.80 20.06
CA PHE A 202 -7.38 -14.30 18.72
C PHE A 202 -7.13 -15.81 18.54
N LYS A 203 -7.08 -16.58 19.60
CA LYS A 203 -6.81 -18.04 19.53
C LYS A 203 -7.86 -18.83 18.74
N HIS A 204 -9.08 -18.32 18.65
CA HIS A 204 -10.18 -18.92 17.90
C HIS A 204 -10.39 -18.26 16.53
N CYS A 205 -9.50 -17.37 16.10
CA CYS A 205 -9.55 -16.75 14.79
C CYS A 205 -8.78 -17.59 13.76
N ASP A 206 -9.50 -18.06 12.76
CA ASP A 206 -8.91 -18.93 11.72
C ASP A 206 -8.32 -18.13 10.53
N ASN A 207 -8.53 -16.82 10.47
CA ASN A 207 -8.15 -16.00 9.30
C ASN A 207 -6.67 -15.66 9.23
N PHE A 208 -5.98 -15.67 10.38
CA PHE A 208 -4.56 -15.34 10.46
C PHE A 208 -3.88 -16.02 11.65
N GLN A 209 -2.56 -15.97 11.63
CA GLN A 209 -1.74 -16.31 12.80
C GLN A 209 -0.54 -15.38 12.93
N ILE A 210 -0.15 -15.05 14.16
CA ILE A 210 1.09 -14.32 14.43
C ILE A 210 2.20 -15.35 14.65
N VAL A 211 3.17 -15.38 13.74
CA VAL A 211 4.28 -16.34 13.73
C VAL A 211 5.54 -15.68 14.28
N THR A 212 6.26 -16.41 15.15
CA THR A 212 7.59 -15.99 15.60
C THR A 212 8.62 -16.32 14.52
N VAL A 213 9.41 -15.33 14.13
CA VAL A 213 10.60 -15.51 13.31
C VAL A 213 11.80 -15.55 14.26
N HIS A 214 12.32 -16.75 14.48
CA HIS A 214 13.39 -16.97 15.48
C HIS A 214 14.60 -16.06 15.22
N GLY A 215 15.10 -15.46 16.28
CA GLY A 215 16.23 -14.52 16.24
C GLY A 215 15.90 -13.13 15.66
N LEU A 216 14.70 -12.91 15.07
CA LEU A 216 14.31 -11.67 14.44
C LEU A 216 13.14 -10.98 15.17
N GLY A 217 11.96 -11.56 15.14
CA GLY A 217 10.75 -10.92 15.66
C GLY A 217 9.48 -11.64 15.26
N TYR A 218 8.53 -10.91 14.65
CA TYR A 218 7.18 -11.40 14.40
C TYR A 218 6.66 -11.05 13.01
N LYS A 219 5.78 -11.86 12.48
CA LYS A 219 5.00 -11.61 11.27
C LYS A 219 3.58 -12.14 11.38
N ALA A 220 2.63 -11.55 10.68
CA ALA A 220 1.33 -12.16 10.44
C ALA A 220 1.34 -13.01 9.17
N VAL A 221 0.62 -14.11 9.20
CA VAL A 221 0.37 -14.97 8.04
C VAL A 221 -1.14 -15.15 7.94
N LEU A 222 -1.71 -14.79 6.80
CA LEU A 222 -3.12 -15.03 6.50
C LEU A 222 -3.30 -16.50 6.14
N LYS A 223 -4.45 -17.06 6.48
CA LYS A 223 -4.84 -18.45 6.19
C LYS A 223 -5.88 -18.53 5.09
#